data_fa2b4f11ce5a436d374883e8cf4689fc
#
_entry.id   fa2b4f11ce5a436d374883e8cf4689fc
#
_cell.length_a   1.000
_cell.length_b   1.000
_cell.length_c   1.000
_cell.angle_alpha   90.00
_cell.angle_beta   90.00
_cell.angle_gamma   90.00
#
_symmetry.space_group_name_H-M   'P 1'
#
loop_
_entity.id
_entity.type
_entity.pdbx_description
1 polymer ?
#
loop_
_entity_poly.entity_id
_entity_poly.type
_entity_poly.pdbx_seq_one_letter_code
_entity_poly.pdbx_strand_id
1 'polypeptide(L)'
;MRDSLPSFNPEGLERYLEEEKTQTNSKAKDVIDRIERSLQRAVLEELKREFGPEDSGWWIEGVHKSIRLEVGKRFEEGDGKRGSKEHYFDLIHYRKIAMDKWELFQNILAFGKKGAGKDKGTSWMNFVNEKRKIISHASSAISLSIQDLMELQDYEGRLDQQLAARSTSESEESGVAAE
;
A
#
# COMPACT_ATOMS: atom_id res chain seq x y z
N MET A 1 31.59 1.31 45.70
CA MET A 1 30.14 1.00 45.82
C MET A 1 29.41 1.74 44.70
N ARG A 2 28.93 1.03 43.70
CA ARG A 2 28.04 1.64 42.69
C ARG A 2 26.63 1.45 43.24
N ASP A 3 26.02 2.54 43.70
CA ASP A 3 24.62 2.55 44.07
C ASP A 3 23.81 2.31 42.78
N SER A 4 23.23 1.11 42.69
CA SER A 4 22.20 0.81 41.68
C SER A 4 20.99 1.68 42.00
N LEU A 5 20.68 2.63 41.12
CA LEU A 5 19.42 3.35 41.18
C LEU A 5 18.28 2.33 41.17
N PRO A 6 17.31 2.45 42.06
CA PRO A 6 16.15 1.57 42.05
C PRO A 6 15.46 1.70 40.70
N SER A 7 15.19 0.56 40.05
CA SER A 7 14.42 0.55 38.80
C SER A 7 13.03 1.14 39.08
N PHE A 8 12.80 2.32 38.54
CA PHE A 8 11.50 2.97 38.64
C PHE A 8 10.51 2.19 37.76
N ASN A 9 9.70 1.36 38.36
CA ASN A 9 8.63 0.60 37.67
C ASN A 9 7.31 0.91 38.38
N PRO A 10 6.61 2.00 37.99
CA PRO A 10 5.34 2.37 38.60
C PRO A 10 4.29 1.31 38.31
N GLU A 11 3.46 1.03 39.33
CA GLU A 11 2.32 0.12 39.20
C GLU A 11 1.43 0.55 38.02
N GLY A 12 1.15 -0.40 37.08
CA GLY A 12 0.35 -0.13 35.85
C GLY A 12 1.11 0.31 34.63
N LEU A 13 2.44 0.57 34.71
CA LEU A 13 3.24 0.99 33.54
C LEU A 13 3.20 -0.06 32.42
N GLU A 14 3.35 -1.34 32.76
CA GLU A 14 3.33 -2.42 31.77
C GLU A 14 1.99 -2.47 31.03
N ARG A 15 0.89 -2.34 31.75
CA ARG A 15 -0.45 -2.31 31.17
C ARG A 15 -0.64 -1.09 30.26
N TYR A 16 -0.19 0.07 30.68
CA TYR A 16 -0.25 1.30 29.87
C TYR A 16 0.53 1.14 28.55
N LEU A 17 1.76 0.62 28.64
CA LEU A 17 2.59 0.39 27.46
C LEU A 17 1.97 -0.64 26.50
N GLU A 18 1.31 -1.67 27.03
CA GLU A 18 0.63 -2.68 26.21
C GLU A 18 -0.63 -2.12 25.52
N GLU A 19 -1.38 -1.29 26.22
CA GLU A 19 -2.53 -0.56 25.65
C GLU A 19 -2.08 0.42 24.56
N GLU A 20 -0.98 1.15 24.74
CA GLU A 20 -0.40 2.07 23.77
C GLU A 20 0.07 1.34 22.50
N LYS A 21 0.76 0.21 22.63
CA LYS A 21 1.15 -0.65 21.52
C LYS A 21 -0.05 -1.17 20.73
N THR A 22 -1.08 -1.64 21.44
CA THR A 22 -2.31 -2.15 20.83
C THR A 22 -3.01 -1.06 20.02
N GLN A 23 -3.12 0.14 20.58
CA GLN A 23 -3.71 1.28 19.88
C GLN A 23 -2.90 1.70 18.65
N THR A 24 -1.57 1.73 18.75
CA THR A 24 -0.68 2.07 17.65
C THR A 24 -0.82 1.06 16.51
N ASN A 25 -0.80 -0.24 16.82
CA ASN A 25 -0.98 -1.30 15.83
C ASN A 25 -2.35 -1.23 15.15
N SER A 26 -3.43 -0.95 15.91
CA SER A 26 -4.78 -0.79 15.35
C SER A 26 -4.86 0.39 14.38
N LYS A 27 -4.36 1.55 14.78
CA LYS A 27 -4.31 2.75 13.92
C LYS A 27 -3.48 2.51 12.66
N ALA A 28 -2.32 1.87 12.81
CA ALA A 28 -1.45 1.55 11.67
C ALA A 28 -2.12 0.57 10.71
N LYS A 29 -2.85 -0.42 11.23
CA LYS A 29 -3.65 -1.33 10.40
C LYS A 29 -4.68 -0.57 9.57
N ASP A 30 -5.43 0.33 10.18
CA ASP A 30 -6.43 1.12 9.48
C ASP A 30 -5.83 1.98 8.36
N VAL A 31 -4.65 2.59 8.60
CA VAL A 31 -3.90 3.35 7.58
C VAL A 31 -3.47 2.44 6.43
N ILE A 32 -2.88 1.28 6.72
CA ILE A 32 -2.45 0.31 5.71
C ILE A 32 -3.64 -0.17 4.87
N ASP A 33 -4.77 -0.50 5.50
CA ASP A 33 -5.98 -0.94 4.80
C ASP A 33 -6.54 0.17 3.86
N ARG A 34 -6.40 1.45 4.22
CA ARG A 34 -6.77 2.56 3.33
C ARG A 34 -5.78 2.73 2.17
N ILE A 35 -4.48 2.65 2.44
CA ILE A 35 -3.45 2.66 1.39
C ILE A 35 -3.68 1.53 0.38
N GLU A 36 -3.92 0.30 0.85
CA GLU A 36 -4.17 -0.84 -0.05
C GLU A 36 -5.40 -0.62 -0.92
N ARG A 37 -6.50 -0.10 -0.37
CA ARG A 37 -7.70 0.21 -1.15
C ARG A 37 -7.46 1.31 -2.20
N SER A 38 -6.73 2.36 -1.83
CA SER A 38 -6.39 3.45 -2.76
C SER A 38 -5.47 2.95 -3.87
N LEU A 39 -4.47 2.12 -3.56
CA LEU A 39 -3.60 1.48 -4.54
C LEU A 39 -4.37 0.55 -5.48
N GLN A 40 -5.23 -0.32 -4.93
CA GLN A 40 -6.05 -1.22 -5.73
C GLN A 40 -6.87 -0.44 -6.75
N ARG A 41 -7.61 0.56 -6.28
CA ARG A 41 -8.44 1.39 -7.15
C ARG A 41 -7.60 2.08 -8.23
N ALA A 42 -6.54 2.79 -7.84
CA ALA A 42 -5.72 3.56 -8.77
C ALA A 42 -5.03 2.67 -9.83
N VAL A 43 -4.49 1.52 -9.42
CA VAL A 43 -3.82 0.60 -10.34
C VAL A 43 -4.80 -0.04 -11.30
N LEU A 44 -5.96 -0.50 -10.81
CA LEU A 44 -6.94 -1.15 -11.68
C LEU A 44 -7.62 -0.17 -12.64
N GLU A 45 -7.97 1.02 -12.19
CA GLU A 45 -8.54 2.07 -13.04
C GLU A 45 -7.56 2.42 -14.18
N GLU A 46 -6.28 2.59 -13.85
CA GLU A 46 -5.25 2.91 -14.83
C GLU A 46 -5.01 1.79 -15.83
N LEU A 47 -4.91 0.54 -15.37
CA LEU A 47 -4.76 -0.61 -16.25
C LEU A 47 -5.97 -0.78 -17.18
N LYS A 48 -7.19 -0.63 -16.65
CA LYS A 48 -8.41 -0.74 -17.45
C LYS A 48 -8.55 0.40 -18.46
N ARG A 49 -8.06 1.59 -18.12
CA ARG A 49 -8.06 2.73 -19.04
C ARG A 49 -7.08 2.54 -20.19
N GLU A 50 -5.86 2.07 -19.90
CA GLU A 50 -4.80 1.90 -20.90
C GLU A 50 -5.01 0.67 -21.78
N PHE A 51 -5.39 -0.46 -21.18
CA PHE A 51 -5.45 -1.77 -21.87
C PHE A 51 -6.88 -2.25 -22.15
N GLY A 52 -7.91 -1.50 -21.72
CA GLY A 52 -9.30 -1.89 -21.82
C GLY A 52 -9.81 -2.67 -20.60
N PRO A 53 -11.13 -2.64 -20.36
CA PRO A 53 -11.77 -3.20 -19.16
C PRO A 53 -11.87 -4.73 -19.17
N GLU A 54 -11.74 -5.36 -20.35
CA GLU A 54 -11.85 -6.80 -20.51
C GLU A 54 -10.61 -7.54 -20.01
N ASP A 55 -10.78 -8.81 -19.61
CA ASP A 55 -9.65 -9.64 -19.14
C ASP A 55 -8.53 -9.78 -20.17
N SER A 56 -8.84 -9.76 -21.47
CA SER A 56 -7.83 -9.76 -22.53
C SER A 56 -6.93 -8.53 -22.51
N GLY A 57 -7.45 -7.38 -22.08
CA GLY A 57 -6.71 -6.13 -21.94
C GLY A 57 -6.00 -6.02 -20.59
N TRP A 58 -6.67 -5.42 -19.60
CA TRP A 58 -6.05 -5.07 -18.32
C TRP A 58 -5.34 -6.24 -17.63
N TRP A 59 -5.93 -7.46 -17.70
CA TRP A 59 -5.35 -8.63 -17.05
C TRP A 59 -4.24 -9.28 -17.87
N ILE A 60 -4.47 -9.54 -19.17
CA ILE A 60 -3.49 -10.26 -20.01
C ILE A 60 -2.35 -9.36 -20.44
N GLU A 61 -2.62 -8.15 -20.89
CA GLU A 61 -1.62 -7.20 -21.38
C GLU A 61 -1.07 -6.28 -20.28
N GLY A 62 -1.92 -5.85 -19.37
CA GLY A 62 -1.58 -4.92 -18.31
C GLY A 62 -0.81 -5.55 -17.15
N VAL A 63 -1.07 -6.82 -16.79
CA VAL A 63 -0.45 -7.50 -15.66
C VAL A 63 0.58 -8.53 -16.10
N HIS A 64 1.80 -8.43 -15.60
CA HIS A 64 2.88 -9.35 -15.92
C HIS A 64 2.51 -10.81 -15.60
N LYS A 65 2.93 -11.76 -16.46
CA LYS A 65 2.59 -13.18 -16.37
C LYS A 65 2.89 -13.80 -15.00
N SER A 66 4.00 -13.46 -14.36
CA SER A 66 4.37 -14.00 -13.04
C SER A 66 3.35 -13.62 -11.96
N ILE A 67 2.84 -12.39 -11.98
CA ILE A 67 1.80 -11.91 -11.07
C ILE A 67 0.48 -12.64 -11.36
N ARG A 68 0.13 -12.78 -12.63
CA ARG A 68 -1.09 -13.49 -13.04
C ARG A 68 -1.11 -14.94 -12.56
N LEU A 69 0.02 -15.64 -12.64
CA LEU A 69 0.15 -17.01 -12.14
C LEU A 69 -0.01 -17.08 -10.62
N GLU A 70 0.60 -16.16 -9.88
CA GLU A 70 0.51 -16.11 -8.42
C GLU A 70 -0.91 -15.80 -7.95
N VAL A 71 -1.55 -14.79 -8.53
CA VAL A 71 -2.93 -14.38 -8.24
C VAL A 71 -3.92 -15.46 -8.69
N GLY A 72 -3.74 -16.03 -9.88
CA GLY A 72 -4.57 -17.12 -10.41
C GLY A 72 -4.54 -18.35 -9.51
N LYS A 73 -3.37 -18.75 -9.01
CA LYS A 73 -3.23 -19.84 -8.05
C LYS A 73 -4.05 -19.56 -6.78
N ARG A 74 -3.94 -18.36 -6.20
CA ARG A 74 -4.70 -17.98 -5.00
C ARG A 74 -6.21 -17.93 -5.25
N PHE A 75 -6.61 -17.52 -6.44
CA PHE A 75 -8.00 -17.50 -6.86
C PHE A 75 -8.58 -18.92 -6.87
N GLU A 76 -7.89 -19.88 -7.50
CA GLU A 76 -8.27 -21.28 -7.55
C GLU A 76 -8.25 -21.94 -6.15
N GLU A 77 -7.20 -21.74 -5.37
CA GLU A 77 -7.11 -22.25 -3.98
C GLU A 77 -8.21 -21.70 -3.06
N GLY A 78 -8.68 -20.49 -3.34
CA GLY A 78 -9.77 -19.84 -2.61
C GLY A 78 -11.18 -20.14 -3.15
N ASP A 79 -11.32 -20.97 -4.18
CA ASP A 79 -12.60 -21.24 -4.88
C ASP A 79 -13.35 -19.95 -5.30
N GLY A 80 -12.61 -18.89 -5.62
CA GLY A 80 -13.20 -17.60 -5.98
C GLY A 80 -14.01 -16.91 -4.87
N LYS A 81 -13.90 -17.35 -3.61
CA LYS A 81 -14.72 -16.83 -2.48
C LYS A 81 -14.57 -15.34 -2.21
N ARG A 82 -13.45 -14.73 -2.62
CA ARG A 82 -13.24 -13.28 -2.51
C ARG A 82 -13.81 -12.47 -3.69
N GLY A 83 -14.47 -13.13 -4.65
CA GLY A 83 -14.98 -12.51 -5.87
C GLY A 83 -13.99 -12.59 -7.02
N SER A 84 -13.82 -11.50 -7.76
CA SER A 84 -12.94 -11.46 -8.95
C SER A 84 -11.45 -11.51 -8.61
N LYS A 85 -10.61 -11.75 -9.64
CA LYS A 85 -9.14 -11.89 -9.52
C LYS A 85 -8.48 -10.68 -8.85
N GLU A 86 -9.02 -9.48 -9.05
CA GLU A 86 -8.54 -8.24 -8.46
C GLU A 86 -8.52 -8.23 -6.92
N HIS A 87 -9.36 -9.06 -6.28
CA HIS A 87 -9.39 -9.18 -4.81
C HIS A 87 -8.33 -10.14 -4.24
N TYR A 88 -7.49 -10.71 -5.10
CA TYR A 88 -6.39 -11.59 -4.71
C TYR A 88 -5.01 -10.95 -4.88
N PHE A 89 -4.97 -9.67 -5.26
CA PHE A 89 -3.73 -8.90 -5.23
C PHE A 89 -3.33 -8.59 -3.79
N ASP A 90 -2.02 -8.62 -3.56
CA ASP A 90 -1.39 -8.06 -2.37
C ASP A 90 -0.70 -6.75 -2.72
N LEU A 91 -0.35 -5.96 -1.70
CA LEU A 91 0.36 -4.70 -1.83
C LEU A 91 1.63 -4.80 -2.68
N ILE A 92 2.38 -5.89 -2.53
CA ILE A 92 3.60 -6.12 -3.32
C ILE A 92 3.31 -6.31 -4.82
N HIS A 93 2.13 -6.80 -5.19
CA HIS A 93 1.73 -6.91 -6.59
C HIS A 93 1.55 -5.53 -7.23
N TYR A 94 0.95 -4.57 -6.51
CA TYR A 94 0.81 -3.19 -7.01
C TYR A 94 2.17 -2.56 -7.26
N ARG A 95 3.15 -2.78 -6.38
CA ARG A 95 4.52 -2.33 -6.61
C ARG A 95 5.14 -2.96 -7.86
N LYS A 96 5.03 -4.28 -8.02
CA LYS A 96 5.55 -5.01 -9.19
C LYS A 96 4.91 -4.49 -10.49
N ILE A 97 3.60 -4.25 -10.50
CA ILE A 97 2.87 -3.70 -11.65
C ILE A 97 3.36 -2.27 -11.94
N ALA A 98 3.49 -1.42 -10.93
CA ALA A 98 3.98 -0.06 -11.11
C ALA A 98 5.42 -0.02 -11.66
N MET A 99 6.29 -0.95 -11.25
CA MET A 99 7.65 -1.06 -11.78
C MET A 99 7.69 -1.61 -13.21
N ASP A 100 6.81 -2.56 -13.55
CA ASP A 100 6.70 -3.16 -14.88
C ASP A 100 6.16 -2.14 -15.90
N LYS A 101 5.12 -1.41 -15.52
CA LYS A 101 4.47 -0.36 -16.31
C LYS A 101 4.89 1.04 -15.84
N TRP A 102 6.20 1.27 -15.65
CA TRP A 102 6.72 2.48 -15.02
C TRP A 102 6.24 3.77 -15.66
N GLU A 103 6.24 3.84 -16.99
CA GLU A 103 5.81 5.04 -17.73
C GLU A 103 4.35 5.43 -17.40
N LEU A 104 3.52 4.42 -17.15
CA LEU A 104 2.12 4.61 -16.78
C LEU A 104 1.96 5.09 -15.33
N PHE A 105 2.77 4.57 -14.41
CA PHE A 105 2.57 4.77 -12.96
C PHE A 105 3.52 5.77 -12.30
N GLN A 106 4.59 6.21 -12.97
CA GLN A 106 5.59 7.10 -12.35
C GLN A 106 5.00 8.40 -11.80
N ASN A 107 4.04 8.99 -12.50
CA ASN A 107 3.40 10.25 -12.07
C ASN A 107 2.31 10.06 -11.00
N ILE A 108 1.90 8.80 -10.75
CA ILE A 108 0.79 8.47 -9.86
C ILE A 108 1.30 7.88 -8.55
N LEU A 109 2.31 7.01 -8.63
CA LEU A 109 2.74 6.18 -7.51
C LEU A 109 4.21 6.39 -7.10
N ALA A 110 4.97 7.22 -7.81
CA ALA A 110 6.35 7.48 -7.44
C ALA A 110 6.46 8.56 -6.37
N PHE A 111 7.08 8.22 -5.25
CA PHE A 111 7.46 9.19 -4.23
C PHE A 111 8.98 9.43 -4.26
N GLY A 112 9.40 10.67 -4.07
CA GLY A 112 10.79 11.05 -4.05
C GLY A 112 11.13 12.21 -4.97
N LYS A 113 12.43 12.39 -5.24
CA LYS A 113 12.89 13.45 -6.15
C LYS A 113 12.48 13.13 -7.59
N LYS A 114 12.08 14.16 -8.35
CA LYS A 114 11.78 14.05 -9.78
C LYS A 114 12.95 13.39 -10.51
N GLY A 115 12.68 12.33 -11.29
CA GLY A 115 13.72 11.54 -11.96
C GLY A 115 14.30 10.41 -11.11
N ALA A 116 13.81 10.15 -9.90
CA ALA A 116 14.13 8.92 -9.18
C ALA A 116 13.67 7.72 -10.00
N GLY A 117 14.54 6.71 -10.16
CA GLY A 117 14.21 5.49 -10.88
C GLY A 117 13.09 4.71 -10.19
N LYS A 118 12.48 3.79 -10.93
CA LYS A 118 11.31 3.00 -10.50
C LYS A 118 11.47 2.31 -9.14
N ASP A 119 12.65 1.79 -8.81
CA ASP A 119 12.88 1.13 -7.53
C ASP A 119 12.80 2.12 -6.36
N LYS A 120 13.47 3.28 -6.47
CA LYS A 120 13.42 4.33 -5.45
C LYS A 120 12.04 4.96 -5.35
N GLY A 121 11.39 5.24 -6.48
CA GLY A 121 10.07 5.84 -6.53
C GLY A 121 8.98 4.99 -5.86
N THR A 122 9.12 3.65 -5.91
CA THR A 122 8.15 2.71 -5.32
C THR A 122 8.60 2.09 -4.00
N SER A 123 9.75 2.51 -3.43
CA SER A 123 10.31 1.92 -2.20
C SER A 123 9.40 2.08 -0.97
N TRP A 124 8.60 3.13 -0.92
CA TRP A 124 7.61 3.36 0.12
C TRP A 124 6.58 2.20 0.24
N MET A 125 6.23 1.56 -0.88
CA MET A 125 5.34 0.39 -0.86
C MET A 125 5.99 -0.81 -0.15
N ASN A 126 7.32 -0.96 -0.22
CA ASN A 126 8.02 -1.98 0.56
C ASN A 126 7.91 -1.68 2.05
N PHE A 127 8.10 -0.42 2.45
CA PHE A 127 7.94 -0.02 3.85
C PHE A 127 6.52 -0.38 4.36
N VAL A 128 5.48 0.01 3.64
CA VAL A 128 4.09 -0.32 4.00
C VAL A 128 3.89 -1.84 4.10
N ASN A 129 4.42 -2.60 3.15
CA ASN A 129 4.30 -4.06 3.14
C ASN A 129 5.02 -4.72 4.33
N GLU A 130 6.19 -4.23 4.73
CA GLU A 130 6.90 -4.72 5.91
C GLU A 130 6.10 -4.44 7.21
N LYS A 131 5.51 -3.25 7.33
CA LYS A 131 4.67 -2.92 8.50
C LYS A 131 3.38 -3.76 8.52
N ARG A 132 2.78 -4.02 7.37
CA ARG A 132 1.64 -4.94 7.23
C ARG A 132 1.97 -6.34 7.73
N LYS A 133 3.14 -6.88 7.36
CA LYS A 133 3.59 -8.20 7.82
C LYS A 133 3.72 -8.25 9.35
N ILE A 134 4.31 -7.22 9.96
CA ILE A 134 4.45 -7.14 11.42
C ILE A 134 3.08 -7.22 12.11
N ILE A 135 2.10 -6.46 11.63
CA ILE A 135 0.73 -6.46 12.19
C ILE A 135 0.03 -7.81 11.97
N SER A 136 0.24 -8.45 10.81
CA SER A 136 -0.40 -9.72 10.46
C SER A 136 0.13 -10.89 11.28
N HIS A 137 1.32 -10.79 11.87
CA HIS A 137 1.92 -11.79 12.73
C HIS A 137 1.66 -11.46 14.21
N ALA A 138 0.42 -11.68 14.67
CA ALA A 138 -0.02 -11.38 16.04
C ALA A 138 0.81 -12.05 17.16
N SER A 139 1.59 -13.10 16.83
CA SER A 139 2.50 -13.80 17.75
C SER A 139 3.90 -13.15 17.81
N SER A 140 4.19 -12.15 17.00
CA SER A 140 5.46 -11.45 17.05
C SER A 140 5.50 -10.54 18.28
N ALA A 141 6.57 -10.63 19.08
CA ALA A 141 6.85 -9.68 20.15
C ALA A 141 7.15 -8.25 19.61
N ILE A 142 7.12 -8.08 18.30
CA ILE A 142 7.42 -6.83 17.60
C ILE A 142 6.12 -6.05 17.39
N SER A 143 6.08 -4.84 17.91
CA SER A 143 5.01 -3.87 17.68
C SER A 143 5.53 -2.71 16.85
N LEU A 144 4.63 -2.01 16.15
CA LEU A 144 4.99 -0.79 15.45
C LEU A 144 5.24 0.36 16.43
N SER A 145 6.19 1.21 16.08
CA SER A 145 6.45 2.45 16.81
C SER A 145 5.49 3.55 16.37
N ILE A 146 5.38 4.60 17.19
CA ILE A 146 4.67 5.83 16.80
C ILE A 146 5.28 6.44 15.55
N GLN A 147 6.61 6.37 15.39
CA GLN A 147 7.30 6.85 14.20
C GLN A 147 6.88 6.08 12.94
N ASP A 148 6.72 4.75 13.04
CA ASP A 148 6.20 3.94 11.94
C ASP A 148 4.78 4.36 11.53
N LEU A 149 3.91 4.63 12.53
CA LEU A 149 2.56 5.12 12.28
C LEU A 149 2.55 6.48 11.57
N MET A 150 3.40 7.41 12.02
CA MET A 150 3.52 8.74 11.41
C MET A 150 4.00 8.64 9.95
N GLU A 151 4.97 7.76 9.67
CA GLU A 151 5.48 7.54 8.31
C GLU A 151 4.41 6.90 7.40
N LEU A 152 3.63 5.95 7.92
CA LEU A 152 2.48 5.38 7.19
C LEU A 152 1.44 6.45 6.85
N GLN A 153 1.12 7.35 7.79
CA GLN A 153 0.20 8.46 7.57
C GLN A 153 0.73 9.48 6.55
N ASP A 154 2.03 9.75 6.55
CA ASP A 154 2.67 10.60 5.52
C ASP A 154 2.50 9.98 4.13
N TYR A 155 2.77 8.68 3.98
CA TYR A 155 2.57 7.99 2.69
C TYR A 155 1.10 7.99 2.25
N GLU A 156 0.16 7.77 3.17
CA GLU A 156 -1.28 7.88 2.87
C GLU A 156 -1.62 9.26 2.33
N GLY A 157 -1.25 10.32 3.05
CA GLY A 157 -1.54 11.69 2.65
C GLY A 157 -0.92 12.06 1.30
N ARG A 158 0.31 11.62 1.02
CA ARG A 158 0.97 11.83 -0.29
C ARG A 158 0.28 11.09 -1.41
N LEU A 159 -0.15 9.86 -1.17
CA LEU A 159 -0.91 9.08 -2.16
C LEU A 159 -2.23 9.78 -2.50
N ASP A 160 -2.98 10.19 -1.50
CA ASP A 160 -4.26 10.89 -1.69
C ASP A 160 -4.08 12.20 -2.46
N GLN A 161 -3.02 12.96 -2.17
CA GLN A 161 -2.70 14.19 -2.91
C GLN A 161 -2.39 13.94 -4.37
N GLN A 162 -1.59 12.90 -4.69
CA GLN A 162 -1.27 12.56 -6.08
C GLN A 162 -2.49 12.07 -6.85
N LEU A 163 -3.34 11.26 -6.22
CA LEU A 163 -4.57 10.78 -6.85
C LEU A 163 -5.58 11.92 -7.09
N ALA A 164 -5.72 12.84 -6.15
CA ALA A 164 -6.58 14.02 -6.29
C ALA A 164 -6.10 14.97 -7.42
N ALA A 165 -4.80 15.25 -7.49
CA ALA A 165 -4.21 16.09 -8.52
C ALA A 165 -4.46 15.54 -9.94
N ARG A 166 -4.38 14.18 -10.08
CA ARG A 166 -4.67 13.52 -11.33
C ARG A 166 -6.13 13.66 -11.75
N SER A 167 -7.08 13.45 -10.85
CA SER A 167 -8.52 13.57 -11.13
C SER A 167 -8.88 14.97 -11.63
N THR A 168 -8.20 16.01 -11.12
CA THR A 168 -8.39 17.38 -11.56
C THR A 168 -7.89 17.60 -12.99
N SER A 169 -6.71 17.10 -13.33
CA SER A 169 -6.12 17.21 -14.67
C SER A 169 -6.97 16.52 -15.74
N GLU A 170 -7.52 15.36 -15.44
CA GLU A 170 -8.42 14.62 -16.36
C GLU A 170 -9.74 15.35 -16.60
N SER A 171 -10.27 16.04 -15.60
CA SER A 171 -11.48 16.85 -15.73
C SER A 171 -11.27 18.08 -16.62
N GLU A 172 -10.10 18.70 -16.56
CA GLU A 172 -9.74 19.85 -17.39
C GLU A 172 -9.53 19.46 -18.86
N GLU A 173 -8.86 18.32 -19.14
CA GLU A 173 -8.67 17.83 -20.51
C GLU A 173 -9.99 17.41 -21.17
N SER A 174 -10.93 16.84 -20.42
CA SER A 174 -12.25 16.46 -20.93
C SER A 174 -13.16 17.65 -21.23
N GLY A 175 -12.95 18.77 -20.54
CA GLY A 175 -13.71 20.03 -20.74
C GLY A 175 -13.32 20.81 -21.99
N VAL A 176 -12.07 20.69 -22.43
CA VAL A 176 -11.55 21.42 -23.61
C VAL A 176 -11.91 20.71 -24.93
N ALA A 177 -12.22 19.43 -24.91
CA ALA A 177 -12.60 18.65 -26.11
C ALA A 177 -14.10 18.81 -26.51
N ALA A 178 -14.88 19.58 -25.77
CA ALA A 178 -16.33 19.77 -25.98
C ALA A 178 -16.73 21.16 -26.52
N GLU A 179 -15.77 21.98 -26.92
CA GLU A 179 -15.97 23.21 -27.69
C GLU A 179 -15.44 23.03 -29.14
#